data_477dde6b3f564525e044242fae83be60
#
_entry.id   477dde6b3f564525e044242fae83be60
#
_cell.length_a   1.000
_cell.length_b   1.000
_cell.length_c   1.000
_cell.angle_alpha   90.00
_cell.angle_beta   90.00
_cell.angle_gamma   90.00
#
_symmetry.space_group_name_H-M   'P 1'
#
loop_
_entity.id
_entity.type
_entity.pdbx_description
1 polymer ?
#
loop_
_entity_poly.entity_id
_entity_poly.type
_entity_poly.pdbx_seq_one_letter_code
_entity_poly.pdbx_strand_id
1 'polypeptide(L)'
;MMHFIPSVLVAGLVGLAQAQVPSGFTPQATTKLEVIFNSTMVNTAGQQLAKASAATQPQLALSSAMIDASQTYMFVMLDLDVPPADGGTERRTLLHCMNTGFKATKQQLMGAATLLASSEKGPAPYIPPGPPATDTVAHRYVELLFPQPASLNIQASAFAGVQDRIGFDIQSFMSQNGVSAPLAANFFRVDGRISATASGTGSATVASGAVATPTGTPQAFTGAAGEISVPYGTVGLLSGVALFAVLVL
;
A
#
# COMPACT_ATOMS: atom_id res chain seq x y z
N MET A 1 22.25 -62.06 5.44
CA MET A 1 21.66 -60.90 6.17
C MET A 1 21.71 -59.68 5.24
N MET A 2 20.56 -59.32 4.64
CA MET A 2 20.45 -58.20 3.70
C MET A 2 19.98 -56.98 4.51
N HIS A 3 20.81 -55.91 4.57
CA HIS A 3 20.48 -54.68 5.26
C HIS A 3 19.75 -53.76 4.28
N PHE A 4 18.46 -53.53 4.53
CA PHE A 4 17.70 -52.49 3.85
C PHE A 4 17.98 -51.13 4.52
N ILE A 5 18.56 -50.19 3.77
CA ILE A 5 18.72 -48.82 4.19
C ILE A 5 17.47 -48.05 3.69
N PRO A 6 16.66 -47.45 4.56
CA PRO A 6 15.53 -46.66 4.12
C PRO A 6 16.05 -45.33 3.56
N SER A 7 15.79 -45.05 2.28
CA SER A 7 16.01 -43.75 1.66
C SER A 7 14.98 -42.78 2.19
N VAL A 8 15.41 -41.81 2.99
CA VAL A 8 14.57 -40.68 3.42
C VAL A 8 14.50 -39.66 2.27
N LEU A 9 13.34 -39.57 1.64
CA LEU A 9 13.04 -38.58 0.64
C LEU A 9 12.76 -37.24 1.36
N VAL A 10 13.74 -36.35 1.41
CA VAL A 10 13.55 -34.96 1.87
C VAL A 10 12.86 -34.20 0.76
N ALA A 11 11.54 -34.09 0.82
CA ALA A 11 10.78 -33.15 -0.01
C ALA A 11 11.06 -31.72 0.45
N GLY A 12 11.98 -31.04 -0.22
CA GLY A 12 12.22 -29.61 0.00
C GLY A 12 10.96 -28.82 -0.41
N LEU A 13 10.33 -28.14 0.54
CA LEU A 13 9.33 -27.12 0.24
C LEU A 13 10.06 -25.98 -0.48
N VAL A 14 9.95 -25.96 -1.81
CA VAL A 14 10.31 -24.79 -2.61
C VAL A 14 9.20 -23.76 -2.38
N GLY A 15 9.43 -22.84 -1.47
CA GLY A 15 8.56 -21.68 -1.30
C GLY A 15 8.53 -20.91 -2.63
N LEU A 16 7.39 -20.87 -3.30
CA LEU A 16 7.21 -20.05 -4.50
C LEU A 16 7.33 -18.58 -4.08
N ALA A 17 8.42 -17.93 -4.47
CA ALA A 17 8.55 -16.48 -4.32
C ALA A 17 7.45 -15.83 -5.17
N GLN A 18 6.50 -15.16 -4.52
CA GLN A 18 5.44 -14.44 -5.22
C GLN A 18 6.03 -13.14 -5.78
N ALA A 19 5.78 -12.90 -7.07
CA ALA A 19 6.10 -11.61 -7.68
C ALA A 19 5.32 -10.49 -6.96
N GLN A 20 6.03 -9.45 -6.55
CA GLN A 20 5.45 -8.30 -5.86
C GLN A 20 5.06 -7.17 -6.83
N VAL A 21 5.13 -7.43 -8.12
CA VAL A 21 4.74 -6.52 -9.20
C VAL A 21 3.79 -7.22 -10.17
N PRO A 22 2.98 -6.51 -10.95
CA PRO A 22 2.10 -7.10 -11.94
C PRO A 22 2.85 -7.93 -12.98
N SER A 23 2.20 -8.98 -13.50
CA SER A 23 2.75 -9.76 -14.61
C SER A 23 3.10 -8.86 -15.81
N GLY A 24 4.27 -9.08 -16.38
CA GLY A 24 4.78 -8.31 -17.52
C GLY A 24 5.40 -6.95 -17.17
N PHE A 25 5.29 -6.49 -15.92
CA PHE A 25 5.97 -5.26 -15.50
C PHE A 25 7.47 -5.50 -15.27
N THR A 26 8.30 -4.54 -15.63
CA THR A 26 9.74 -4.50 -15.34
C THR A 26 10.08 -3.13 -14.79
N PRO A 27 10.89 -3.03 -13.70
CA PRO A 27 11.73 -4.07 -13.08
C PRO A 27 10.96 -5.02 -12.15
N GLN A 28 11.43 -6.24 -12.04
CA GLN A 28 10.87 -7.26 -11.14
C GLN A 28 11.41 -7.12 -9.71
N ALA A 29 10.60 -7.48 -8.72
CA ALA A 29 11.00 -7.67 -7.33
C ALA A 29 10.20 -8.80 -6.70
N THR A 30 10.86 -9.60 -5.86
CA THR A 30 10.25 -10.71 -5.13
C THR A 30 10.11 -10.43 -3.64
N THR A 31 10.89 -9.47 -3.13
CA THR A 31 10.78 -9.02 -1.73
C THR A 31 9.57 -8.11 -1.59
N LYS A 32 8.71 -8.40 -0.60
CA LYS A 32 7.54 -7.58 -0.30
C LYS A 32 7.97 -6.27 0.36
N LEU A 33 7.48 -5.16 -0.15
CA LEU A 33 7.45 -3.87 0.53
C LEU A 33 6.17 -3.79 1.38
N GLU A 34 6.29 -3.51 2.67
CA GLU A 34 5.15 -3.24 3.51
C GLU A 34 4.69 -1.80 3.27
N VAL A 35 3.47 -1.66 2.78
CA VAL A 35 2.86 -0.38 2.39
C VAL A 35 1.61 -0.16 3.22
N ILE A 36 1.54 0.97 3.93
CA ILE A 36 0.48 1.25 4.88
C ILE A 36 -0.09 2.65 4.61
N PHE A 37 -1.31 2.70 4.12
CA PHE A 37 -2.08 3.93 3.95
C PHE A 37 -2.95 4.16 5.18
N ASN A 38 -2.61 5.12 6.04
CA ASN A 38 -3.32 5.39 7.30
C ASN A 38 -3.54 4.08 8.12
N SER A 39 -4.73 3.50 8.04
CA SER A 39 -5.11 2.26 8.71
C SER A 39 -5.20 1.05 7.77
N THR A 40 -4.95 1.22 6.48
CA THR A 40 -5.08 0.16 5.46
C THR A 40 -3.71 -0.32 5.00
N MET A 41 -3.42 -1.59 5.22
CA MET A 41 -2.19 -2.22 4.75
C MET A 41 -2.43 -2.94 3.43
N VAL A 42 -1.47 -2.87 2.51
CA VAL A 42 -1.44 -3.70 1.30
C VAL A 42 -0.88 -5.07 1.68
N ASN A 43 -1.77 -5.99 2.05
CA ASN A 43 -1.39 -7.31 2.57
C ASN A 43 -0.90 -8.26 1.47
N THR A 44 -1.53 -8.19 0.30
CA THR A 44 -1.22 -9.05 -0.84
C THR A 44 -1.02 -8.22 -2.10
N ALA A 45 -0.08 -8.61 -2.93
CA ALA A 45 0.16 -7.99 -4.22
C ALA A 45 -1.12 -8.01 -5.09
N GLY A 46 -1.51 -6.86 -5.62
CA GLY A 46 -2.74 -6.70 -6.40
C GLY A 46 -4.02 -6.54 -5.60
N GLN A 47 -3.95 -6.32 -4.29
CA GLN A 47 -5.10 -6.04 -3.44
C GLN A 47 -5.91 -4.84 -3.97
N GLN A 48 -7.24 -4.99 -3.98
CA GLN A 48 -8.13 -3.87 -4.32
C GLN A 48 -8.27 -2.92 -3.13
N LEU A 49 -8.02 -1.63 -3.34
CA LEU A 49 -8.23 -0.57 -2.37
C LEU A 49 -9.30 0.41 -2.85
N ALA A 50 -9.98 1.05 -1.90
CA ALA A 50 -10.80 2.21 -2.19
C ALA A 50 -9.90 3.46 -2.42
N LYS A 51 -10.31 4.40 -3.28
CA LYS A 51 -9.59 5.68 -3.47
C LYS A 51 -9.27 6.38 -2.16
N ALA A 52 -10.24 6.44 -1.26
CA ALA A 52 -10.11 7.11 0.03
C ALA A 52 -9.02 6.47 0.93
N SER A 53 -8.79 5.17 0.81
CA SER A 53 -7.75 4.49 1.59
C SER A 53 -6.34 4.97 1.22
N ALA A 54 -6.13 5.32 -0.05
CA ALA A 54 -4.83 5.77 -0.58
C ALA A 54 -4.79 7.30 -0.83
N ALA A 55 -5.55 8.08 -0.07
CA ALA A 55 -5.63 9.54 -0.23
C ALA A 55 -4.34 10.28 0.18
N THR A 56 -3.50 9.67 1.01
CA THR A 56 -2.23 10.23 1.49
C THR A 56 -1.08 9.31 1.18
N GLN A 57 0.13 9.86 1.11
CA GLN A 57 1.34 9.07 0.92
C GLN A 57 1.45 7.96 1.98
N PRO A 58 1.79 6.72 1.59
CA PRO A 58 1.90 5.62 2.54
C PRO A 58 3.12 5.73 3.45
N GLN A 59 3.03 5.09 4.60
CA GLN A 59 4.19 4.67 5.38
C GLN A 59 4.76 3.40 4.76
N LEU A 60 6.08 3.28 4.79
CA LEU A 60 6.83 2.17 4.22
C LEU A 60 7.58 1.43 5.30
N ALA A 61 7.58 0.11 5.23
CA ALA A 61 8.45 -0.71 6.05
C ALA A 61 9.03 -1.88 5.25
N LEU A 62 10.18 -2.35 5.65
CA LEU A 62 10.88 -3.47 5.02
C LEU A 62 11.27 -4.48 6.10
N SER A 63 11.29 -5.77 5.74
CA SER A 63 11.79 -6.81 6.64
C SER A 63 13.12 -6.39 7.27
N SER A 64 13.22 -6.48 8.59
CA SER A 64 14.44 -6.07 9.32
C SER A 64 15.67 -6.86 8.88
N ALA A 65 15.50 -8.07 8.34
CA ALA A 65 16.58 -8.88 7.78
C ALA A 65 17.13 -8.33 6.44
N MET A 66 16.37 -7.45 5.77
CA MET A 66 16.75 -6.85 4.48
C MET A 66 17.22 -5.40 4.61
N ILE A 67 17.15 -4.85 5.81
CA ILE A 67 17.55 -3.46 6.09
C ILE A 67 19.07 -3.36 6.23
N ASP A 68 19.66 -2.41 5.52
CA ASP A 68 20.97 -1.86 5.81
C ASP A 68 20.79 -0.49 6.46
N ALA A 69 21.21 -0.35 7.72
CA ALA A 69 21.04 0.88 8.49
C ALA A 69 21.86 2.07 7.94
N SER A 70 22.89 1.80 7.15
CA SER A 70 23.73 2.81 6.49
C SER A 70 23.18 3.26 5.14
N GLN A 71 22.27 2.46 4.55
CA GLN A 71 21.70 2.70 3.23
C GLN A 71 20.63 3.78 3.26
N THR A 72 20.63 4.62 2.24
CA THR A 72 19.51 5.50 1.90
C THR A 72 18.68 4.86 0.79
N TYR A 73 17.36 5.03 0.85
CA TYR A 73 16.43 4.44 -0.11
C TYR A 73 15.61 5.52 -0.82
N MET A 74 15.13 5.18 -2.02
CA MET A 74 14.21 5.97 -2.82
C MET A 74 12.94 5.17 -3.04
N PHE A 75 11.79 5.82 -2.88
CA PHE A 75 10.46 5.27 -3.14
C PHE A 75 9.89 5.83 -4.44
N VAL A 76 9.34 4.96 -5.27
CA VAL A 76 8.65 5.31 -6.52
C VAL A 76 7.30 4.63 -6.57
N MET A 77 6.25 5.38 -6.92
CA MET A 77 4.90 4.86 -7.16
C MET A 77 4.43 5.22 -8.56
N LEU A 78 3.98 4.21 -9.31
CA LEU A 78 3.54 4.33 -10.70
C LEU A 78 2.11 3.84 -10.86
N ASP A 79 1.27 4.58 -11.60
CA ASP A 79 0.04 4.07 -12.21
C ASP A 79 0.38 3.53 -13.61
N LEU A 80 0.02 2.29 -13.89
CA LEU A 80 0.31 1.62 -15.16
C LEU A 80 -0.86 1.71 -16.16
N ASP A 81 -1.97 2.30 -15.76
CA ASP A 81 -3.23 2.13 -16.50
C ASP A 81 -3.89 3.47 -16.86
N VAL A 82 -3.13 4.57 -16.92
CA VAL A 82 -3.67 5.86 -17.38
C VAL A 82 -4.24 5.71 -18.79
N PRO A 83 -5.49 6.15 -19.01
CA PRO A 83 -6.13 6.03 -20.32
C PRO A 83 -5.28 6.58 -21.46
N PRO A 84 -5.40 6.04 -22.67
CA PRO A 84 -4.70 6.53 -23.86
C PRO A 84 -4.98 8.02 -24.10
N ALA A 85 -4.04 8.71 -24.74
CA ALA A 85 -4.31 10.04 -25.28
C ALA A 85 -5.08 9.89 -26.60
N ASP A 86 -6.01 10.81 -26.84
CA ASP A 86 -6.62 11.10 -28.15
C ASP A 86 -6.82 9.93 -29.10
N GLY A 87 -7.69 8.98 -28.71
CA GLY A 87 -8.07 7.85 -29.56
C GLY A 87 -7.03 6.74 -29.70
N GLY A 88 -5.92 6.82 -28.97
CA GLY A 88 -4.96 5.71 -28.86
C GLY A 88 -5.54 4.49 -28.14
N THR A 89 -4.86 3.36 -28.23
CA THR A 89 -5.27 2.11 -27.58
C THR A 89 -4.34 1.73 -26.42
N GLU A 90 -3.12 2.27 -26.38
CA GLU A 90 -2.12 1.93 -25.38
C GLU A 90 -2.27 2.77 -24.10
N ARG A 91 -2.28 2.09 -22.97
CA ARG A 91 -2.27 2.74 -21.67
C ARG A 91 -0.91 3.33 -21.37
N ARG A 92 -0.90 4.41 -20.62
CA ARG A 92 0.32 5.16 -20.28
C ARG A 92 0.63 5.00 -18.80
N THR A 93 1.89 5.13 -18.45
CA THR A 93 2.32 5.22 -17.05
C THR A 93 2.16 6.66 -16.54
N LEU A 94 1.93 6.81 -15.23
CA LEU A 94 2.00 8.08 -14.52
C LEU A 94 2.86 7.92 -13.27
N LEU A 95 3.83 8.80 -13.08
CA LEU A 95 4.60 8.86 -11.84
C LEU A 95 3.77 9.55 -10.75
N HIS A 96 3.23 8.76 -9.82
CA HIS A 96 2.43 9.25 -8.68
C HIS A 96 3.28 9.81 -7.54
N CYS A 97 4.44 9.22 -7.33
CA CYS A 97 5.39 9.68 -6.31
C CYS A 97 6.81 9.27 -6.67
N MET A 98 7.76 10.15 -6.43
CA MET A 98 9.17 9.81 -6.27
C MET A 98 9.68 10.58 -5.06
N ASN A 99 9.98 9.85 -4.00
CA ASN A 99 10.49 10.43 -2.77
C ASN A 99 11.83 9.79 -2.41
N THR A 100 12.78 10.62 -2.00
CA THR A 100 14.18 10.28 -1.73
C THR A 100 14.49 10.37 -0.24
N GLY A 101 15.70 9.98 0.16
CA GLY A 101 16.18 10.18 1.51
C GLY A 101 15.57 9.28 2.58
N PHE A 102 14.90 8.19 2.22
CA PHE A 102 14.39 7.24 3.21
C PHE A 102 15.52 6.53 3.94
N LYS A 103 15.42 6.46 5.25
CA LYS A 103 16.34 5.73 6.12
C LYS A 103 15.57 4.84 7.09
N ALA A 104 16.22 3.78 7.53
CA ALA A 104 15.69 2.91 8.57
C ALA A 104 15.54 3.69 9.89
N THR A 105 14.38 3.55 10.52
CA THR A 105 14.11 4.10 11.85
C THR A 105 14.37 3.04 12.92
N LYS A 106 14.23 3.42 14.19
CA LYS A 106 14.24 2.45 15.32
C LYS A 106 12.87 1.80 15.54
N GLN A 107 11.84 2.22 14.79
CA GLN A 107 10.48 1.70 14.95
C GLN A 107 10.30 0.44 14.13
N GLN A 108 9.69 -0.56 14.75
CA GLN A 108 9.34 -1.82 14.09
C GLN A 108 7.83 -1.93 13.94
N LEU A 109 7.42 -2.48 12.81
CA LEU A 109 6.05 -2.82 12.50
C LEU A 109 5.87 -4.33 12.66
N MET A 110 4.87 -4.76 13.45
CA MET A 110 4.57 -6.17 13.70
C MET A 110 5.78 -7.01 14.14
N GLY A 111 6.78 -6.39 14.77
CA GLY A 111 7.96 -7.06 15.32
C GLY A 111 8.99 -7.59 14.31
N ALA A 112 8.73 -7.51 13.00
CA ALA A 112 9.57 -8.10 11.96
C ALA A 112 9.96 -7.16 10.82
N ALA A 113 9.30 -6.02 10.69
CA ALA A 113 9.60 -5.03 9.65
C ALA A 113 10.02 -3.70 10.28
N THR A 114 11.07 -3.09 9.75
CA THR A 114 11.57 -1.79 10.19
C THR A 114 10.91 -0.69 9.37
N LEU A 115 10.36 0.32 10.06
CA LEU A 115 9.76 1.48 9.42
C LEU A 115 10.85 2.34 8.76
N LEU A 116 10.57 2.79 7.54
CA LEU A 116 11.40 3.72 6.79
C LEU A 116 10.81 5.13 6.88
N ALA A 117 11.65 6.14 7.06
CA ALA A 117 11.22 7.53 7.10
C ALA A 117 12.16 8.42 6.30
N SER A 118 11.59 9.45 5.69
CA SER A 118 12.31 10.54 5.04
C SER A 118 11.79 11.88 5.53
N SER A 119 12.68 12.85 5.71
CA SER A 119 12.34 14.25 5.92
C SER A 119 12.24 15.02 4.60
N GLU A 120 12.60 14.42 3.48
CA GLU A 120 12.55 15.03 2.16
C GLU A 120 11.14 14.94 1.57
N LYS A 121 10.76 15.92 0.75
CA LYS A 121 9.52 15.87 -0.01
C LYS A 121 9.67 15.12 -1.34
N GLY A 122 10.92 14.87 -1.74
CA GLY A 122 11.29 14.25 -2.99
C GLY A 122 11.04 15.12 -4.24
N PRO A 123 11.57 14.70 -5.39
CA PRO A 123 11.43 15.43 -6.65
C PRO A 123 10.01 15.37 -7.23
N ALA A 124 9.22 14.31 -6.95
CA ALA A 124 7.84 14.19 -7.39
C ALA A 124 6.92 13.94 -6.18
N PRO A 125 6.28 14.99 -5.64
CA PRO A 125 5.36 14.85 -4.52
C PRO A 125 4.20 13.90 -4.84
N TYR A 126 3.66 13.25 -3.80
CA TYR A 126 2.61 12.27 -3.91
C TYR A 126 1.34 12.82 -4.55
N ILE A 127 0.82 12.11 -5.54
CA ILE A 127 -0.50 12.31 -6.14
C ILE A 127 -1.37 11.12 -5.73
N PRO A 128 -2.55 11.33 -5.13
CA PRO A 128 -3.44 10.23 -4.79
C PRO A 128 -3.95 9.47 -6.01
N PRO A 129 -4.23 8.16 -5.91
CA PRO A 129 -4.95 7.41 -6.93
C PRO A 129 -6.26 8.07 -7.33
N GLY A 130 -6.46 8.27 -8.61
CA GLY A 130 -7.63 8.96 -9.14
C GLY A 130 -8.16 8.41 -10.47
N PRO A 131 -8.32 7.05 -10.61
CA PRO A 131 -8.81 6.52 -11.88
C PRO A 131 -10.20 7.09 -12.20
N PRO A 132 -10.48 7.43 -13.47
CA PRO A 132 -11.79 7.94 -13.89
C PRO A 132 -12.90 6.94 -13.62
N ALA A 133 -14.09 7.42 -13.23
CA ALA A 133 -15.25 6.54 -13.07
C ALA A 133 -15.77 5.95 -14.41
N THR A 134 -15.40 6.56 -15.51
CA THR A 134 -15.71 6.09 -16.87
C THR A 134 -14.74 5.01 -17.36
N ASP A 135 -13.60 4.82 -16.69
CA ASP A 135 -12.66 3.77 -17.04
C ASP A 135 -13.17 2.40 -16.56
N THR A 136 -13.21 1.45 -17.48
CA THR A 136 -13.69 0.09 -17.19
C THR A 136 -12.62 -0.81 -16.56
N VAL A 137 -11.38 -0.35 -16.51
CA VAL A 137 -10.23 -1.07 -15.96
C VAL A 137 -9.85 -0.50 -14.60
N ALA A 138 -9.69 -1.37 -13.61
CA ALA A 138 -9.08 -0.98 -12.35
C ALA A 138 -7.59 -0.71 -12.56
N HIS A 139 -7.13 0.49 -12.19
CA HIS A 139 -5.73 0.88 -12.35
C HIS A 139 -4.83 0.16 -11.37
N ARG A 140 -3.65 -0.25 -11.83
CA ARG A 140 -2.58 -0.89 -11.05
C ARG A 140 -1.57 0.16 -10.62
N TYR A 141 -1.37 0.26 -9.32
CA TYR A 141 -0.40 1.15 -8.69
C TYR A 141 0.76 0.33 -8.17
N VAL A 142 1.93 0.47 -8.80
CA VAL A 142 3.15 -0.27 -8.43
C VAL A 142 4.00 0.61 -7.54
N GLU A 143 4.45 0.04 -6.44
CA GLU A 143 5.27 0.68 -5.42
C GLU A 143 6.62 -0.02 -5.35
N LEU A 144 7.68 0.74 -5.57
CA LEU A 144 9.05 0.25 -5.70
C LEU A 144 9.94 0.95 -4.68
N LEU A 145 10.75 0.17 -3.98
CA LEU A 145 11.79 0.67 -3.10
C LEU A 145 13.16 0.33 -3.67
N PHE A 146 13.97 1.36 -3.92
CA PHE A 146 15.31 1.22 -4.47
C PHE A 146 16.38 1.59 -3.45
N PRO A 147 17.56 0.95 -3.46
CA PRO A 147 18.76 1.57 -2.91
C PRO A 147 19.00 2.89 -3.66
N GLN A 148 19.13 3.99 -2.93
CA GLN A 148 19.36 5.30 -3.54
C GLN A 148 20.86 5.48 -3.82
N PRO A 149 21.28 5.72 -5.06
CA PRO A 149 22.66 6.08 -5.37
C PRO A 149 23.05 7.38 -4.67
N ALA A 150 24.25 7.44 -4.11
CA ALA A 150 24.77 8.66 -3.47
C ALA A 150 24.92 9.84 -4.45
N SER A 151 25.09 9.54 -5.73
CA SER A 151 25.19 10.53 -6.82
C SER A 151 23.84 10.97 -7.37
N LEU A 152 22.71 10.43 -6.84
CA LEU A 152 21.38 10.74 -7.36
C LEU A 152 21.07 12.24 -7.19
N ASN A 153 20.87 12.92 -8.30
CA ASN A 153 20.55 14.36 -8.33
C ASN A 153 19.39 14.60 -9.30
N ILE A 154 18.19 14.65 -8.79
CA ILE A 154 16.97 14.82 -9.60
C ILE A 154 16.39 16.19 -9.31
N GLN A 155 16.18 16.96 -10.37
CA GLN A 155 15.57 18.28 -10.25
C GLN A 155 14.05 18.15 -10.10
N ALA A 156 13.48 18.75 -9.06
CA ALA A 156 12.03 18.76 -8.83
C ALA A 156 11.26 19.43 -9.99
N SER A 157 11.90 20.34 -10.71
CA SER A 157 11.34 20.99 -11.91
C SER A 157 11.01 20.01 -13.05
N ALA A 158 11.68 18.84 -13.09
CA ALA A 158 11.40 17.80 -14.09
C ALA A 158 10.03 17.12 -13.89
N PHE A 159 9.42 17.28 -12.71
CA PHE A 159 8.15 16.66 -12.32
C PHE A 159 7.15 17.68 -11.74
N ALA A 160 7.26 18.94 -12.13
CA ALA A 160 6.48 20.02 -11.55
C ALA A 160 4.98 19.90 -11.84
N GLY A 161 4.62 19.49 -13.05
CA GLY A 161 3.24 19.27 -13.47
C GLY A 161 2.89 17.79 -13.58
N VAL A 162 1.60 17.47 -13.55
CA VAL A 162 1.12 16.08 -13.78
C VAL A 162 1.47 15.63 -15.21
N GLN A 163 1.43 16.54 -16.18
CA GLN A 163 1.76 16.23 -17.58
C GLN A 163 3.23 15.78 -17.74
N ASP A 164 4.13 16.34 -16.94
CA ASP A 164 5.56 16.00 -16.97
C ASP A 164 5.82 14.59 -16.41
N ARG A 165 4.82 13.98 -15.78
CA ARG A 165 4.88 12.67 -15.13
C ARG A 165 4.20 11.57 -15.93
N ILE A 166 3.42 11.93 -16.97
CA ILE A 166 2.74 10.97 -17.86
C ILE A 166 3.77 10.42 -18.86
N GLY A 167 3.76 9.10 -19.07
CA GLY A 167 4.73 8.41 -19.92
C GLY A 167 6.07 8.16 -19.22
N PHE A 168 6.11 8.26 -17.89
CA PHE A 168 7.34 8.00 -17.13
C PHE A 168 7.84 6.56 -17.35
N ASP A 169 9.06 6.43 -17.84
CA ASP A 169 9.73 5.16 -18.06
C ASP A 169 10.75 4.89 -16.96
N ILE A 170 10.40 3.96 -16.07
CA ILE A 170 11.23 3.59 -14.92
C ILE A 170 12.55 2.94 -15.34
N GLN A 171 12.59 2.20 -16.45
CA GLN A 171 13.82 1.53 -16.91
C GLN A 171 14.81 2.55 -17.48
N SER A 172 14.32 3.48 -18.29
CA SER A 172 15.13 4.61 -18.78
C SER A 172 15.62 5.47 -17.63
N PHE A 173 14.78 5.76 -16.65
CA PHE A 173 15.16 6.50 -15.45
C PHE A 173 16.29 5.78 -14.66
N MET A 174 16.14 4.48 -14.42
CA MET A 174 17.16 3.68 -13.73
C MET A 174 18.49 3.71 -14.46
N SER A 175 18.47 3.50 -15.78
CA SER A 175 19.68 3.50 -16.61
C SER A 175 20.40 4.85 -16.59
N GLN A 176 19.65 5.95 -16.73
CA GLN A 176 20.22 7.31 -16.79
C GLN A 176 20.79 7.79 -15.45
N ASN A 177 20.27 7.29 -14.34
CA ASN A 177 20.62 7.75 -13.00
C ASN A 177 21.46 6.73 -12.20
N GLY A 178 21.88 5.62 -12.82
CA GLY A 178 22.65 4.57 -12.17
C GLY A 178 21.90 3.90 -11.01
N VAL A 179 20.56 3.83 -11.12
CA VAL A 179 19.70 3.19 -10.11
C VAL A 179 19.69 1.68 -10.37
N SER A 180 20.05 0.91 -9.36
CA SER A 180 20.03 -0.57 -9.42
C SER A 180 18.61 -1.12 -9.38
N ALA A 181 18.46 -2.44 -9.49
CA ALA A 181 17.16 -3.10 -9.36
C ALA A 181 16.47 -2.77 -8.01
N PRO A 182 15.13 -2.76 -7.96
CA PRO A 182 14.40 -2.50 -6.72
C PRO A 182 14.68 -3.59 -5.69
N LEU A 183 14.90 -3.18 -4.46
CA LEU A 183 15.10 -4.08 -3.32
C LEU A 183 13.80 -4.77 -2.93
N ALA A 184 12.69 -4.04 -2.98
CA ALA A 184 11.36 -4.54 -2.64
C ALA A 184 10.29 -3.83 -3.45
N ALA A 185 9.14 -4.46 -3.60
CA ALA A 185 7.98 -3.89 -4.26
C ALA A 185 6.67 -4.36 -3.60
N ASN A 186 5.60 -3.70 -3.96
CA ASN A 186 4.23 -4.13 -3.78
C ASN A 186 3.37 -3.49 -4.88
N PHE A 187 2.13 -3.93 -5.04
CA PHE A 187 1.18 -3.21 -5.87
C PHE A 187 -0.25 -3.43 -5.37
N PHE A 188 -1.09 -2.46 -5.64
CA PHE A 188 -2.52 -2.52 -5.37
C PHE A 188 -3.31 -2.05 -6.59
N ARG A 189 -4.62 -2.19 -6.52
CA ARG A 189 -5.55 -1.73 -7.56
C ARG A 189 -6.54 -0.74 -6.99
N VAL A 190 -6.95 0.22 -7.81
CA VAL A 190 -8.08 1.09 -7.52
C VAL A 190 -9.02 1.10 -8.71
N ASP A 191 -10.29 0.81 -8.48
CA ASP A 191 -11.34 0.92 -9.49
C ASP A 191 -12.05 2.28 -9.35
N GLY A 192 -12.04 3.05 -10.43
CA GLY A 192 -12.66 4.37 -10.47
C GLY A 192 -14.18 4.35 -10.28
N ARG A 193 -14.81 3.24 -10.56
CA ARG A 193 -16.27 3.03 -10.47
C ARG A 193 -16.75 2.73 -9.06
N ILE A 194 -15.85 2.27 -8.16
CA ILE A 194 -16.20 1.92 -6.79
C ILE A 194 -16.23 3.19 -5.95
N SER A 195 -17.42 3.62 -5.54
CA SER A 195 -17.61 4.69 -4.56
C SER A 195 -17.20 4.22 -3.16
N ALA A 196 -16.69 5.13 -2.33
CA ALA A 196 -16.18 4.86 -0.99
C ALA A 196 -17.20 4.26 0.01
N THR A 197 -18.46 4.15 -0.37
CA THR A 197 -19.55 3.61 0.46
C THR A 197 -19.60 2.08 0.54
N ALA A 198 -18.77 1.36 -0.24
CA ALA A 198 -18.76 -0.11 -0.26
C ALA A 198 -17.56 -0.70 0.51
N SER A 199 -17.31 -0.28 1.74
CA SER A 199 -16.44 -0.99 2.69
C SER A 199 -17.26 -2.02 3.47
N GLY A 200 -17.75 -3.04 2.75
CA GLY A 200 -18.37 -4.22 3.33
C GLY A 200 -17.53 -5.44 2.98
N THR A 201 -16.93 -6.04 3.99
CA THR A 201 -16.36 -7.39 3.97
C THR A 201 -17.36 -8.35 3.31
N GLY A 202 -17.07 -8.78 2.08
CA GLY A 202 -17.91 -9.72 1.37
C GLY A 202 -17.11 -10.52 0.37
N SER A 203 -16.57 -11.65 0.81
CA SER A 203 -16.18 -12.74 -0.09
C SER A 203 -17.47 -13.26 -0.71
N ALA A 204 -17.82 -12.80 -1.90
CA ALA A 204 -18.95 -13.33 -2.63
C ALA A 204 -18.52 -14.56 -3.40
N THR A 205 -18.75 -15.73 -2.81
CA THR A 205 -18.82 -16.98 -3.54
C THR A 205 -20.12 -16.93 -4.35
N VAL A 206 -20.03 -16.80 -5.65
CA VAL A 206 -21.17 -16.94 -6.56
C VAL A 206 -21.53 -18.42 -6.67
N ALA A 207 -22.55 -18.83 -5.90
CA ALA A 207 -23.29 -20.05 -6.17
C ALA A 207 -24.45 -19.69 -7.09
N SER A 208 -24.40 -20.23 -8.31
CA SER A 208 -25.52 -20.22 -9.28
C SER A 208 -26.65 -21.12 -8.76
N GLY A 209 -27.88 -20.63 -8.65
CA GLY A 209 -29.02 -21.49 -8.38
C GLY A 209 -30.29 -20.76 -7.97
N ALA A 210 -31.27 -20.81 -8.87
CA ALA A 210 -32.72 -20.74 -8.66
C ALA A 210 -33.38 -19.44 -8.19
N VAL A 211 -34.16 -18.89 -9.11
CA VAL A 211 -35.24 -17.90 -8.96
C VAL A 211 -36.28 -18.39 -7.94
N ALA A 212 -36.51 -17.61 -6.91
CA ALA A 212 -37.73 -17.68 -6.12
C ALA A 212 -38.19 -16.24 -5.84
N THR A 213 -39.35 -15.90 -6.35
CA THR A 213 -40.09 -14.66 -6.14
C THR A 213 -40.64 -14.64 -4.70
N PRO A 214 -40.37 -13.66 -3.84
CA PRO A 214 -41.13 -13.47 -2.64
C PRO A 214 -42.16 -12.37 -2.84
N THR A 215 -43.41 -12.77 -2.87
CA THR A 215 -44.57 -11.89 -2.59
C THR A 215 -44.67 -11.73 -1.09
N GLY A 216 -44.34 -10.56 -0.57
CA GLY A 216 -44.45 -10.25 0.83
C GLY A 216 -44.42 -8.73 1.06
N THR A 217 -45.57 -8.17 1.45
CA THR A 217 -45.75 -6.76 1.82
C THR A 217 -44.86 -6.38 3.01
N PRO A 218 -44.19 -5.20 3.01
CA PRO A 218 -43.39 -4.75 4.15
C PRO A 218 -44.29 -4.41 5.33
N GLN A 219 -44.06 -5.06 6.48
CA GLN A 219 -44.68 -4.74 7.74
C GLN A 219 -43.87 -3.68 8.46
N ALA A 220 -44.51 -2.59 8.86
CA ALA A 220 -43.88 -1.50 9.58
C ALA A 220 -43.44 -1.97 10.98
N PHE A 221 -42.18 -1.72 11.33
CA PHE A 221 -41.63 -2.00 12.64
C PHE A 221 -42.01 -0.85 13.60
N THR A 222 -42.91 -1.07 14.54
CA THR A 222 -43.13 -0.17 15.67
C THR A 222 -42.13 -0.54 16.78
N GLY A 223 -41.05 0.21 16.88
CA GLY A 223 -40.04 0.06 17.93
C GLY A 223 -40.58 0.62 19.25
N ALA A 224 -40.67 -0.25 20.26
CA ALA A 224 -40.85 0.16 21.65
C ALA A 224 -39.51 0.67 22.22
N ALA A 225 -39.47 1.91 22.66
CA ALA A 225 -38.34 2.47 23.40
C ALA A 225 -38.28 1.85 24.80
N GLY A 226 -37.30 0.99 25.05
CA GLY A 226 -36.96 0.51 26.37
C GLY A 226 -36.05 1.51 27.10
N GLU A 227 -36.53 2.06 28.21
CA GLU A 227 -35.71 2.88 29.12
C GLU A 227 -34.60 2.02 29.74
N ILE A 228 -33.35 2.47 29.58
CA ILE A 228 -32.19 1.92 30.28
C ILE A 228 -31.98 2.77 31.53
N SER A 229 -32.38 2.27 32.70
CA SER A 229 -32.07 2.85 34.00
C SER A 229 -30.64 2.44 34.40
N VAL A 230 -29.76 3.43 34.59
CA VAL A 230 -28.40 3.24 35.11
C VAL A 230 -28.42 3.44 36.62
N PRO A 231 -27.96 2.48 37.44
CA PRO A 231 -27.87 2.71 38.89
C PRO A 231 -26.69 3.61 39.21
N TYR A 232 -26.95 4.71 39.90
CA TYR A 232 -25.94 5.58 40.50
C TYR A 232 -25.24 4.85 41.65
N GLY A 233 -23.96 4.58 41.47
CA GLY A 233 -23.05 4.18 42.56
C GLY A 233 -22.10 5.32 42.89
N THR A 234 -22.29 5.85 44.09
CA THR A 234 -21.40 6.83 44.75
C THR A 234 -20.05 6.19 45.10
N VAL A 235 -18.96 6.89 44.87
CA VAL A 235 -17.65 6.93 45.60
C VAL A 235 -16.74 7.79 44.77
N GLY A 236 -16.18 8.89 45.20
CA GLY A 236 -15.23 9.11 46.26
C GLY A 236 -14.19 10.04 45.67
N LEU A 237 -14.19 11.29 46.14
CA LEU A 237 -13.16 12.31 45.88
C LEU A 237 -11.78 11.82 46.36
N LEU A 238 -10.77 11.95 45.53
CA LEU A 238 -9.40 12.16 46.01
C LEU A 238 -8.69 13.19 45.09
N SER A 239 -8.47 14.34 45.72
CA SER A 239 -7.69 15.45 45.24
C SER A 239 -6.19 15.09 45.21
N GLY A 240 -5.52 15.45 44.11
CA GLY A 240 -4.08 15.38 44.02
C GLY A 240 -3.55 16.40 43.02
N VAL A 241 -3.42 17.64 43.49
CA VAL A 241 -2.70 18.71 42.78
C VAL A 241 -1.21 18.49 42.93
N ALA A 242 -0.47 18.28 41.84
CA ALA A 242 0.97 18.40 41.82
C ALA A 242 1.37 19.49 40.84
N LEU A 243 1.73 20.63 41.40
CA LEU A 243 2.33 21.79 40.75
C LEU A 243 3.82 21.49 40.55
N PHE A 244 4.32 21.55 39.31
CA PHE A 244 5.75 21.65 39.06
C PHE A 244 6.07 22.96 38.38
N ALA A 245 6.79 23.77 39.11
CA ALA A 245 7.33 25.04 38.67
C ALA A 245 8.54 24.80 37.76
N VAL A 246 8.59 25.54 36.67
CA VAL A 246 9.75 25.69 35.79
C VAL A 246 10.65 26.75 36.43
N LEU A 247 11.93 26.41 36.63
CA LEU A 247 12.98 27.38 36.91
C LEU A 247 13.93 27.46 35.74
N VAL A 248 14.02 28.66 35.16
CA VAL A 248 14.96 29.07 34.13
C VAL A 248 16.25 29.50 34.84
N LEU A 249 17.36 28.98 34.38
CA LEU A 249 18.69 29.65 34.41
C LEU A 249 19.53 29.08 33.27
#